data_21f3151a0edaa9e03887c9c938fc7bfc
#
_entry.id   21f3151a0edaa9e03887c9c938fc7bfc
#
_cell.length_a   1.000
_cell.length_b   1.000
_cell.length_c   1.000
_cell.angle_alpha   90.00
_cell.angle_beta   90.00
_cell.angle_gamma   90.00
#
_symmetry.space_group_name_H-M   'P 1'
#
loop_
_entity.id
_entity.type
_entity.pdbx_description
1 polymer ?
#
loop_
_entity_poly.entity_id
_entity_poly.type
_entity_poly.pdbx_seq_one_letter_code
_entity_poly.pdbx_strand_id
1 'polypeptide(L)'
;MNRTKLPFSTVPYILFLLLFPGTILYYVATTNGLIPSIITGYFGKTSAAALAILAPLYLWTTLRTGRISVIDLTYFGFLLFFICVVIFNREEESYIFTWHMVSIAQCAAVFFICKGTFRKERLPGIALKTMWIASSACILIFTVDGRFSLRELQSEVDKIPGYQTFALCYLLLSVVLITGLKSLPARCLAHAVAIACLYINGARSEFVAYALFAAIYEFLSSKNKGLPIFALIIIAAGSVATVSSGLVEIPDSRVANLLDLQHDNSSNERSRIASEGLNKIMESPILGSYGKYEKGEYIHNILSAWYDLGLFGFLFILIISIAPAVELGINIALGRAQTNREISAFSILAVTIVLLLVGKYFTYLLLPAALGLYSSSKLKIKDS
;
A
#
# COMPACT_ATOMS: atom_id res chain seq x y z
N MET A 1 -41.43 9.12 0.23
CA MET A 1 -40.31 9.54 -0.65
C MET A 1 -39.17 8.59 -0.47
N ASN A 2 -38.98 7.62 -1.38
CA ASN A 2 -37.81 6.74 -1.40
C ASN A 2 -36.56 7.57 -1.59
N ARG A 3 -35.80 7.82 -0.52
CA ARG A 3 -34.45 8.38 -0.63
C ARG A 3 -33.61 7.36 -1.37
N THR A 4 -33.42 7.54 -2.65
CA THR A 4 -32.44 6.81 -3.44
C THR A 4 -31.11 6.88 -2.67
N LYS A 5 -30.72 5.77 -2.05
CA LYS A 5 -29.40 5.63 -1.40
C LYS A 5 -28.38 5.85 -2.51
N LEU A 6 -27.77 7.03 -2.54
CA LEU A 6 -26.79 7.40 -3.54
C LEU A 6 -25.66 6.35 -3.62
N PRO A 7 -25.14 6.06 -4.81
CA PRO A 7 -24.18 4.98 -5.07
C PRO A 7 -22.76 5.28 -4.54
N PHE A 8 -22.62 6.14 -3.53
CA PHE A 8 -21.34 6.61 -2.99
C PHE A 8 -20.38 5.53 -2.54
N SER A 9 -20.85 4.33 -2.24
CA SER A 9 -19.99 3.21 -1.87
C SER A 9 -19.65 2.30 -3.05
N THR A 10 -20.35 2.44 -4.17
CA THR A 10 -20.16 1.57 -5.34
C THR A 10 -19.06 2.11 -6.24
N VAL A 11 -18.99 3.43 -6.46
CA VAL A 11 -17.97 4.05 -7.33
C VAL A 11 -16.55 3.81 -6.79
N PRO A 12 -16.20 4.12 -5.51
CA PRO A 12 -14.88 3.81 -4.98
C PRO A 12 -14.53 2.33 -5.06
N TYR A 13 -15.49 1.43 -4.85
CA TYR A 13 -15.28 -0.01 -4.95
C TYR A 13 -14.97 -0.46 -6.38
N ILE A 14 -15.67 0.06 -7.39
CA ILE A 14 -15.36 -0.21 -8.80
C ILE A 14 -13.96 0.30 -9.13
N LEU A 15 -13.63 1.53 -8.71
CA LEU A 15 -12.31 2.12 -8.93
C LEU A 15 -11.20 1.35 -8.19
N PHE A 16 -11.50 0.79 -7.03
CA PHE A 16 -10.60 -0.14 -6.33
C PHE A 16 -10.30 -1.38 -7.18
N LEU A 17 -11.34 -2.02 -7.74
CA LEU A 17 -11.18 -3.20 -8.59
C LEU A 17 -10.47 -2.87 -9.91
N LEU A 18 -10.69 -1.70 -10.48
CA LEU A 18 -10.00 -1.26 -11.68
C LEU A 18 -8.53 -0.92 -11.39
N LEU A 19 -8.24 -0.23 -10.29
CA LEU A 19 -6.87 0.20 -10.00
C LEU A 19 -5.99 -0.97 -9.54
N PHE A 20 -6.40 -1.74 -8.53
CA PHE A 20 -5.50 -2.72 -7.91
C PHE A 20 -5.47 -4.06 -8.67
N PRO A 21 -6.50 -4.91 -8.65
CA PRO A 21 -6.46 -6.14 -9.45
C PRO A 21 -6.47 -5.84 -10.96
N GLY A 22 -7.15 -4.78 -11.40
CA GLY A 22 -7.17 -4.36 -12.79
C GLY A 22 -5.78 -4.09 -13.35
N THR A 23 -4.85 -3.53 -12.57
CA THR A 23 -3.47 -3.33 -13.00
C THR A 23 -2.77 -4.66 -13.30
N ILE A 24 -2.91 -5.65 -12.42
CA ILE A 24 -2.29 -6.97 -12.62
C ILE A 24 -2.88 -7.62 -13.88
N LEU A 25 -4.22 -7.71 -13.95
CA LEU A 25 -4.91 -8.40 -15.03
C LEU A 25 -4.71 -7.70 -16.39
N TYR A 26 -4.72 -6.37 -16.42
CA TYR A 26 -4.47 -5.60 -17.62
C TYR A 26 -3.07 -5.87 -18.20
N TYR A 27 -2.03 -5.78 -17.37
CA TYR A 27 -0.68 -5.99 -17.86
C TYR A 27 -0.41 -7.44 -18.22
N VAL A 28 -0.96 -8.42 -17.50
CA VAL A 28 -0.90 -9.82 -17.91
C VAL A 28 -1.59 -10.03 -19.26
N ALA A 29 -2.78 -9.47 -19.46
CA ALA A 29 -3.52 -9.62 -20.71
C ALA A 29 -2.81 -8.95 -21.91
N THR A 30 -2.24 -7.75 -21.71
CA THR A 30 -1.51 -7.03 -22.78
C THR A 30 -0.18 -7.71 -23.12
N THR A 31 0.58 -8.16 -22.10
CA THR A 31 1.87 -8.83 -22.30
C THR A 31 1.71 -10.16 -23.04
N ASN A 32 0.59 -10.85 -22.83
CA ASN A 32 0.29 -12.12 -23.52
C ASN A 32 -0.50 -11.92 -24.84
N GLY A 33 -0.63 -10.69 -25.33
CA GLY A 33 -1.31 -10.42 -26.60
C GLY A 33 -2.82 -10.67 -26.60
N LEU A 34 -3.44 -10.89 -25.41
CA LEU A 34 -4.88 -11.13 -25.30
C LEU A 34 -5.69 -9.86 -25.58
N ILE A 35 -5.14 -8.70 -25.28
CA ILE A 35 -5.69 -7.39 -25.59
C ILE A 35 -4.58 -6.45 -26.07
N PRO A 36 -4.88 -5.49 -26.97
CA PRO A 36 -3.89 -4.49 -27.38
C PRO A 36 -3.54 -3.55 -26.22
N SER A 37 -2.29 -3.04 -26.20
CA SER A 37 -1.83 -2.06 -25.21
C SER A 37 -2.41 -0.67 -25.49
N ILE A 38 -3.70 -0.48 -25.22
CA ILE A 38 -4.43 0.77 -25.48
C ILE A 38 -4.07 1.86 -24.44
N ILE A 39 -3.82 1.45 -23.19
CA ILE A 39 -3.59 2.39 -22.07
C ILE A 39 -2.15 2.24 -21.57
N THR A 40 -1.22 2.95 -22.18
CA THR A 40 0.15 3.04 -21.66
C THR A 40 0.15 3.72 -20.29
N GLY A 41 0.88 3.15 -19.31
CA GLY A 41 0.90 3.68 -17.94
C GLY A 41 -0.44 3.54 -17.22
N TYR A 42 -1.10 2.38 -17.38
CA TYR A 42 -2.44 2.08 -16.85
C TYR A 42 -2.63 2.49 -15.39
N PHE A 43 -1.70 2.13 -14.49
CA PHE A 43 -1.80 2.46 -13.07
C PHE A 43 -1.89 3.97 -12.81
N GLY A 44 -1.03 4.76 -13.46
CA GLY A 44 -1.04 6.22 -13.32
C GLY A 44 -2.30 6.86 -13.88
N LYS A 45 -2.72 6.45 -15.08
CA LYS A 45 -3.93 6.99 -15.74
C LYS A 45 -5.20 6.63 -14.99
N THR A 46 -5.29 5.39 -14.49
CA THR A 46 -6.44 4.94 -13.68
C THR A 46 -6.48 5.67 -12.33
N SER A 47 -5.32 5.95 -11.72
CA SER A 47 -5.24 6.77 -10.50
C SER A 47 -5.71 8.20 -10.76
N ALA A 48 -5.27 8.83 -11.87
CA ALA A 48 -5.69 10.17 -12.24
C ALA A 48 -7.20 10.25 -12.53
N ALA A 49 -7.74 9.27 -13.26
CA ALA A 49 -9.18 9.17 -13.49
C ALA A 49 -9.97 8.97 -12.19
N ALA A 50 -9.47 8.13 -11.29
CA ALA A 50 -10.08 7.93 -9.98
C ALA A 50 -10.09 9.22 -9.16
N LEU A 51 -9.00 9.99 -9.16
CA LEU A 51 -8.93 11.28 -8.49
C LEU A 51 -9.93 12.27 -9.09
N ALA A 52 -10.00 12.38 -10.42
CA ALA A 52 -10.91 13.28 -11.11
C ALA A 52 -12.40 12.98 -10.81
N ILE A 53 -12.76 11.72 -10.56
CA ILE A 53 -14.10 11.29 -10.20
C ILE A 53 -14.35 11.47 -8.70
N LEU A 54 -13.43 11.01 -7.85
CA LEU A 54 -13.67 10.93 -6.41
C LEU A 54 -13.48 12.24 -5.68
N ALA A 55 -12.57 13.13 -6.12
CA ALA A 55 -12.35 14.39 -5.45
C ALA A 55 -13.59 15.33 -5.49
N PRO A 56 -14.24 15.57 -6.65
CA PRO A 56 -15.49 16.33 -6.70
C PRO A 56 -16.62 15.66 -5.91
N LEU A 57 -16.70 14.33 -6.00
CA LEU A 57 -17.70 13.55 -5.29
C LEU A 57 -17.54 13.67 -3.76
N TYR A 58 -16.29 13.61 -3.28
CA TYR A 58 -15.96 13.81 -1.87
C TYR A 58 -16.27 15.24 -1.43
N LEU A 59 -15.84 16.24 -2.18
CA LEU A 59 -16.10 17.65 -1.89
C LEU A 59 -17.61 17.92 -1.81
N TRP A 60 -18.39 17.46 -2.78
CA TRP A 60 -19.83 17.60 -2.77
C TRP A 60 -20.50 16.95 -1.54
N THR A 61 -20.08 15.72 -1.18
CA THR A 61 -20.60 15.06 0.03
C THR A 61 -20.24 15.81 1.30
N THR A 62 -19.03 16.31 1.39
CA THR A 62 -18.55 17.07 2.55
C THR A 62 -19.32 18.37 2.72
N LEU A 63 -19.51 19.12 1.63
CA LEU A 63 -20.31 20.36 1.63
C LEU A 63 -21.77 20.09 2.01
N ARG A 64 -22.35 18.98 1.51
CA ARG A 64 -23.76 18.65 1.81
C ARG A 64 -23.98 18.13 3.22
N THR A 65 -23.00 17.44 3.81
CA THR A 65 -23.16 16.81 5.13
C THR A 65 -22.52 17.62 6.27
N GLY A 66 -21.67 18.58 5.94
CA GLY A 66 -20.86 19.34 6.91
C GLY A 66 -19.87 18.47 7.70
N ARG A 67 -19.62 17.22 7.25
CA ARG A 67 -18.79 16.25 7.98
C ARG A 67 -17.47 16.03 7.25
N ILE A 68 -16.40 16.49 7.88
CA ILE A 68 -15.03 16.21 7.53
C ILE A 68 -14.33 15.58 8.73
N SER A 69 -13.55 14.56 8.53
CA SER A 69 -12.73 13.98 9.60
C SER A 69 -11.47 14.83 9.79
N VAL A 70 -10.98 14.92 11.02
CA VAL A 70 -9.72 15.63 11.32
C VAL A 70 -8.59 15.05 10.49
N ILE A 71 -8.51 13.73 10.35
CA ILE A 71 -7.47 13.08 9.53
C ILE A 71 -7.58 13.45 8.05
N ASP A 72 -8.80 13.65 7.52
CA ASP A 72 -8.97 14.09 6.13
C ASP A 72 -8.38 15.48 5.95
N LEU A 73 -8.74 16.40 6.85
CA LEU A 73 -8.26 17.78 6.79
C LEU A 73 -6.74 17.85 6.93
N THR A 74 -6.19 17.10 7.89
CA THR A 74 -4.74 17.05 8.12
C THR A 74 -4.02 16.44 6.92
N TYR A 75 -4.53 15.35 6.36
CA TYR A 75 -3.90 14.70 5.21
C TYR A 75 -3.94 15.58 3.95
N PHE A 76 -5.07 16.23 3.66
CA PHE A 76 -5.15 17.18 2.54
C PHE A 76 -4.32 18.44 2.79
N GLY A 77 -4.22 18.90 4.01
CA GLY A 77 -3.29 19.96 4.41
C GLY A 77 -1.83 19.58 4.11
N PHE A 78 -1.45 18.33 4.43
CA PHE A 78 -0.14 17.80 4.05
C PHE A 78 0.07 17.77 2.53
N LEU A 79 -0.89 17.24 1.76
CA LEU A 79 -0.77 17.20 0.29
C LEU A 79 -0.67 18.61 -0.31
N LEU A 80 -1.44 19.57 0.21
CA LEU A 80 -1.36 20.96 -0.23
C LEU A 80 0.00 21.58 0.11
N PHE A 81 0.52 21.37 1.31
CA PHE A 81 1.86 21.78 1.70
C PHE A 81 2.92 21.18 0.75
N PHE A 82 2.81 19.88 0.46
CA PHE A 82 3.72 19.20 -0.46
C PHE A 82 3.63 19.79 -1.88
N ILE A 83 2.42 20.06 -2.40
CA ILE A 83 2.22 20.76 -3.69
C ILE A 83 2.93 22.11 -3.68
N CYS A 84 2.77 22.92 -2.62
CA CYS A 84 3.44 24.21 -2.51
C CYS A 84 4.97 24.06 -2.58
N VAL A 85 5.56 23.12 -1.83
CA VAL A 85 7.00 22.88 -1.86
C VAL A 85 7.46 22.48 -3.27
N VAL A 86 6.74 21.59 -3.95
CA VAL A 86 7.04 21.14 -5.31
C VAL A 86 6.99 22.32 -6.31
N ILE A 87 5.98 23.17 -6.21
CA ILE A 87 5.82 24.31 -7.13
C ILE A 87 6.89 25.39 -6.87
N PHE A 88 7.19 25.72 -5.62
CA PHE A 88 8.18 26.74 -5.28
C PHE A 88 9.62 26.33 -5.62
N ASN A 89 9.89 25.02 -5.69
CA ASN A 89 11.19 24.48 -6.06
C ASN A 89 11.20 23.89 -7.48
N ARG A 90 10.29 24.34 -8.36
CA ARG A 90 10.21 23.85 -9.74
C ARG A 90 11.43 24.34 -10.53
N GLU A 91 12.24 23.40 -10.98
CA GLU A 91 13.24 23.59 -12.01
C GLU A 91 12.65 23.19 -13.38
N GLU A 92 13.02 23.88 -14.46
CA GLU A 92 12.35 23.74 -15.77
C GLU A 92 12.39 22.32 -16.36
N GLU A 93 13.40 21.51 -16.04
CA GLU A 93 13.57 20.13 -16.56
C GLU A 93 13.53 19.05 -15.48
N SER A 94 13.03 19.34 -14.27
CA SER A 94 13.11 18.40 -13.17
C SER A 94 12.16 17.21 -13.36
N TYR A 95 12.71 16.04 -13.68
CA TYR A 95 12.00 14.77 -13.62
C TYR A 95 11.36 14.56 -12.25
N ILE A 96 11.97 15.08 -11.17
CA ILE A 96 11.51 15.02 -9.78
C ILE A 96 10.20 15.78 -9.61
N PHE A 97 10.05 16.96 -10.25
CA PHE A 97 8.78 17.68 -10.27
C PHE A 97 7.63 16.79 -10.78
N THR A 98 7.82 16.20 -11.97
CA THR A 98 6.80 15.33 -12.56
C THR A 98 6.54 14.11 -11.71
N TRP A 99 7.57 13.48 -11.16
CA TRP A 99 7.43 12.31 -10.28
C TRP A 99 6.63 12.64 -9.03
N HIS A 100 6.93 13.75 -8.35
CA HIS A 100 6.22 14.17 -7.15
C HIS A 100 4.77 14.57 -7.43
N MET A 101 4.51 15.30 -8.53
CA MET A 101 3.12 15.66 -8.91
C MET A 101 2.28 14.40 -9.19
N VAL A 102 2.84 13.42 -9.89
CA VAL A 102 2.18 12.11 -10.11
C VAL A 102 1.98 11.38 -8.78
N SER A 103 2.98 11.37 -7.90
CA SER A 103 2.89 10.73 -6.58
C SER A 103 1.81 11.36 -5.70
N ILE A 104 1.69 12.70 -5.69
CA ILE A 104 0.63 13.42 -4.97
C ILE A 104 -0.76 13.00 -5.48
N ALA A 105 -0.93 12.97 -6.81
CA ALA A 105 -2.20 12.56 -7.42
C ALA A 105 -2.55 11.10 -7.09
N GLN A 106 -1.57 10.20 -7.13
CA GLN A 106 -1.74 8.79 -6.73
C GLN A 106 -2.08 8.65 -5.26
N CYS A 107 -1.38 9.38 -4.38
CA CYS A 107 -1.64 9.40 -2.94
C CYS A 107 -3.07 9.86 -2.63
N ALA A 108 -3.54 10.94 -3.27
CA ALA A 108 -4.91 11.41 -3.12
C ALA A 108 -5.94 10.40 -3.64
N ALA A 109 -5.70 9.81 -4.82
CA ALA A 109 -6.57 8.80 -5.42
C ALA A 109 -6.71 7.56 -4.52
N VAL A 110 -5.59 7.01 -4.05
CA VAL A 110 -5.57 5.82 -3.19
C VAL A 110 -6.27 6.08 -1.86
N PHE A 111 -6.06 7.26 -1.26
CA PHE A 111 -6.79 7.66 -0.06
C PHE A 111 -8.31 7.64 -0.26
N PHE A 112 -8.82 8.30 -1.31
CA PHE A 112 -10.25 8.33 -1.60
C PHE A 112 -10.82 6.96 -1.92
N ILE A 113 -10.11 6.16 -2.72
CA ILE A 113 -10.52 4.80 -3.07
C ILE A 113 -10.65 3.95 -1.82
N CYS A 114 -9.63 3.91 -0.97
CA CYS A 114 -9.63 3.09 0.24
C CYS A 114 -10.69 3.58 1.24
N LYS A 115 -10.79 4.88 1.46
CA LYS A 115 -11.83 5.47 2.33
C LYS A 115 -13.23 5.09 1.88
N GLY A 116 -13.51 5.18 0.58
CA GLY A 116 -14.84 4.88 0.05
C GLY A 116 -15.16 3.38 0.01
N THR A 117 -14.17 2.55 -0.33
CA THR A 117 -14.31 1.09 -0.45
C THR A 117 -14.64 0.47 0.90
N PHE A 118 -13.94 0.85 1.97
CA PHE A 118 -14.17 0.29 3.30
C PHE A 118 -15.40 0.84 4.03
N ARG A 119 -16.10 1.81 3.46
CA ARG A 119 -17.36 2.31 4.00
C ARG A 119 -18.52 1.30 3.93
N LYS A 120 -18.44 0.30 3.04
CA LYS A 120 -19.45 -0.77 2.93
C LYS A 120 -19.26 -1.82 4.02
N GLU A 121 -20.33 -2.15 4.77
CA GLU A 121 -20.28 -3.19 5.80
C GLU A 121 -20.14 -4.61 5.24
N ARG A 122 -20.51 -4.83 4.00
CA ARG A 122 -20.43 -6.13 3.32
C ARG A 122 -19.39 -6.10 2.21
N LEU A 123 -18.15 -6.29 2.59
CA LEU A 123 -17.09 -6.82 1.74
C LEU A 123 -16.87 -8.28 2.18
N PRO A 124 -16.53 -9.19 1.30
CA PRO A 124 -16.29 -9.11 -0.11
C PRO A 124 -17.49 -9.59 -0.94
N GLY A 125 -17.86 -8.82 -1.96
CA GLY A 125 -18.73 -9.33 -3.02
C GLY A 125 -18.02 -10.42 -3.85
N ILE A 126 -18.79 -11.13 -4.66
CA ILE A 126 -18.26 -12.18 -5.54
C ILE A 126 -17.15 -11.61 -6.46
N ALA A 127 -17.31 -10.36 -6.93
CA ALA A 127 -16.34 -9.69 -7.79
C ALA A 127 -14.94 -9.58 -7.14
N LEU A 128 -14.84 -9.21 -5.85
CA LEU A 128 -13.56 -9.12 -5.15
C LEU A 128 -12.88 -10.49 -5.06
N LYS A 129 -13.64 -11.53 -4.70
CA LYS A 129 -13.11 -12.91 -4.63
C LYS A 129 -12.63 -13.38 -5.98
N THR A 130 -13.43 -13.18 -7.04
CA THR A 130 -13.06 -13.56 -8.40
C THR A 130 -11.81 -12.83 -8.88
N MET A 131 -11.73 -11.50 -8.66
CA MET A 131 -10.56 -10.70 -9.03
C MET A 131 -9.32 -11.11 -8.24
N TRP A 132 -9.46 -11.45 -6.95
CA TRP A 132 -8.35 -11.95 -6.14
C TRP A 132 -7.85 -13.32 -6.63
N ILE A 133 -8.77 -14.26 -6.91
CA ILE A 133 -8.42 -15.59 -7.46
C ILE A 133 -7.75 -15.42 -8.81
N ALA A 134 -8.31 -14.61 -9.71
CA ALA A 134 -7.73 -14.34 -11.02
C ALA A 134 -6.33 -13.72 -10.93
N SER A 135 -6.14 -12.73 -10.05
CA SER A 135 -4.82 -12.12 -9.82
C SER A 135 -3.81 -13.11 -9.26
N SER A 136 -4.23 -13.97 -8.31
CA SER A 136 -3.39 -15.03 -7.75
C SER A 136 -2.99 -16.05 -8.82
N ALA A 137 -3.95 -16.50 -9.61
CA ALA A 137 -3.70 -17.42 -10.73
C ALA A 137 -2.74 -16.80 -11.75
N CYS A 138 -2.92 -15.53 -12.12
CA CYS A 138 -2.00 -14.83 -13.00
C CYS A 138 -0.58 -14.78 -12.45
N ILE A 139 -0.40 -14.45 -11.17
CA ILE A 139 0.93 -14.40 -10.55
C ILE A 139 1.58 -15.80 -10.57
N LEU A 140 0.83 -16.85 -10.27
CA LEU A 140 1.34 -18.22 -10.23
C LEU A 140 1.64 -18.81 -11.63
N ILE A 141 0.77 -18.54 -12.62
CA ILE A 141 0.90 -19.11 -13.97
C ILE A 141 1.97 -18.39 -14.79
N PHE A 142 2.04 -17.04 -14.68
CA PHE A 142 3.00 -16.23 -15.45
C PHE A 142 4.29 -15.97 -14.67
N THR A 143 4.76 -16.98 -13.95
CA THR A 143 6.03 -17.00 -13.25
C THR A 143 7.09 -17.62 -14.14
N VAL A 144 8.22 -16.92 -14.33
CA VAL A 144 9.40 -17.40 -15.06
C VAL A 144 10.56 -17.45 -14.07
N ASP A 145 11.27 -18.57 -14.03
CA ASP A 145 12.41 -18.81 -13.11
C ASP A 145 12.12 -18.44 -11.65
N GLY A 146 10.93 -18.82 -11.18
CA GLY A 146 10.50 -18.56 -9.80
C GLY A 146 10.12 -17.10 -9.51
N ARG A 147 10.02 -16.22 -10.51
CA ARG A 147 9.68 -14.79 -10.35
C ARG A 147 8.53 -14.39 -11.26
N PHE A 148 7.63 -13.57 -10.73
CA PHE A 148 6.62 -12.90 -11.53
C PHE A 148 7.20 -11.61 -12.12
N SER A 149 7.67 -11.69 -13.37
CA SER A 149 8.27 -10.55 -14.07
C SER A 149 7.72 -10.42 -15.48
N LEU A 150 6.75 -9.52 -15.65
CA LEU A 150 6.17 -9.26 -16.97
C LEU A 150 7.13 -8.50 -17.90
N ARG A 151 8.15 -7.81 -17.36
CA ARG A 151 9.17 -7.10 -18.17
C ARG A 151 10.11 -8.05 -18.90
N GLU A 152 10.34 -9.24 -18.36
CA GLU A 152 11.18 -10.25 -18.97
C GLU A 152 10.45 -10.98 -20.12
N LEU A 153 9.11 -10.99 -20.09
CA LEU A 153 8.28 -11.62 -21.11
C LEU A 153 8.14 -10.77 -22.39
N GLN A 154 8.22 -9.44 -22.29
CA GLN A 154 8.16 -8.54 -23.46
C GLN A 154 8.92 -7.24 -23.21
N SER A 155 10.03 -7.06 -23.93
CA SER A 155 10.86 -5.83 -23.90
C SER A 155 10.21 -4.62 -24.59
N GLU A 156 9.20 -4.82 -25.43
CA GLU A 156 8.59 -3.79 -26.27
C GLU A 156 7.33 -3.11 -25.66
N VAL A 157 6.79 -3.64 -24.56
CA VAL A 157 5.63 -2.99 -23.93
C VAL A 157 6.11 -1.82 -23.08
N ASP A 158 6.11 -0.63 -23.68
CA ASP A 158 6.44 0.63 -23.02
C ASP A 158 5.62 0.81 -21.73
N LYS A 159 6.35 1.01 -20.62
CA LYS A 159 5.81 1.44 -19.33
C LYS A 159 5.06 0.36 -18.52
N ILE A 160 5.49 -0.89 -18.57
CA ILE A 160 5.10 -1.88 -17.57
C ILE A 160 5.58 -1.40 -16.18
N PRO A 161 4.71 -1.33 -15.15
CA PRO A 161 5.12 -0.98 -13.81
C PRO A 161 6.19 -1.92 -13.26
N GLY A 162 6.97 -1.43 -12.31
CA GLY A 162 7.89 -2.30 -11.58
C GLY A 162 7.14 -3.35 -10.74
N TYR A 163 7.81 -4.44 -10.44
CA TYR A 163 7.30 -5.53 -9.59
C TYR A 163 6.74 -5.05 -8.24
N GLN A 164 7.25 -3.95 -7.69
CA GLN A 164 6.74 -3.34 -6.45
C GLN A 164 5.31 -2.81 -6.59
N THR A 165 4.94 -2.26 -7.76
CA THR A 165 3.56 -1.79 -8.01
C THR A 165 2.59 -2.97 -8.05
N PHE A 166 2.96 -4.09 -8.70
CA PHE A 166 2.15 -5.30 -8.72
C PHE A 166 1.97 -5.90 -7.32
N ALA A 167 3.07 -5.96 -6.54
CA ALA A 167 3.03 -6.43 -5.17
C ALA A 167 2.13 -5.58 -4.28
N LEU A 168 2.23 -4.25 -4.37
CA LEU A 168 1.38 -3.33 -3.62
C LEU A 168 -0.11 -3.50 -4.00
N CYS A 169 -0.40 -3.61 -5.29
CA CYS A 169 -1.76 -3.86 -5.78
C CYS A 169 -2.33 -5.16 -5.20
N TYR A 170 -1.54 -6.23 -5.23
CA TYR A 170 -1.95 -7.53 -4.72
C TYR A 170 -2.06 -7.54 -3.18
N LEU A 171 -1.16 -6.85 -2.49
CA LEU A 171 -1.22 -6.67 -1.03
C LEU A 171 -2.53 -6.00 -0.62
N LEU A 172 -2.87 -4.85 -1.22
CA LEU A 172 -4.09 -4.11 -0.89
C LEU A 172 -5.36 -4.92 -1.24
N LEU A 173 -5.35 -5.61 -2.36
CA LEU A 173 -6.44 -6.52 -2.75
C LEU A 173 -6.64 -7.62 -1.70
N SER A 174 -5.55 -8.23 -1.22
CA SER A 174 -5.58 -9.29 -0.21
C SER A 174 -6.03 -8.77 1.16
N VAL A 175 -5.57 -7.60 1.58
CA VAL A 175 -6.03 -6.94 2.82
C VAL A 175 -7.54 -6.72 2.81
N VAL A 176 -8.09 -6.19 1.71
CA VAL A 176 -9.54 -5.97 1.59
C VAL A 176 -10.31 -7.27 1.62
N LEU A 177 -9.81 -8.32 0.96
CA LEU A 177 -10.43 -9.64 0.98
C LEU A 177 -10.46 -10.22 2.40
N ILE A 178 -9.30 -10.28 3.07
CA ILE A 178 -9.13 -10.86 4.41
C ILE A 178 -10.04 -10.16 5.43
N THR A 179 -10.07 -8.83 5.42
CA THR A 179 -10.92 -8.04 6.32
C THR A 179 -12.42 -8.41 6.20
N GLY A 180 -12.85 -8.83 5.02
CA GLY A 180 -14.22 -9.25 4.76
C GLY A 180 -14.53 -10.73 5.02
N LEU A 181 -13.52 -11.60 5.17
CA LEU A 181 -13.71 -13.02 5.42
C LEU A 181 -14.03 -13.29 6.90
N LYS A 182 -15.13 -13.99 7.17
CA LYS A 182 -15.57 -14.33 8.54
C LYS A 182 -14.96 -15.63 9.06
N SER A 183 -14.72 -16.59 8.17
CA SER A 183 -14.25 -17.93 8.52
C SER A 183 -12.72 -17.92 8.68
N LEU A 184 -12.22 -18.39 9.83
CA LEU A 184 -10.78 -18.52 10.07
C LEU A 184 -10.08 -19.45 9.06
N PRO A 185 -10.61 -20.64 8.73
CA PRO A 185 -9.99 -21.49 7.71
C PRO A 185 -9.87 -20.80 6.34
N ALA A 186 -10.90 -20.03 5.93
CA ALA A 186 -10.86 -19.29 4.68
C ALA A 186 -9.81 -18.16 4.73
N ARG A 187 -9.62 -17.49 5.88
CA ARG A 187 -8.55 -16.50 6.05
C ARG A 187 -7.18 -17.17 6.02
N CYS A 188 -6.98 -18.29 6.71
CA CYS A 188 -5.71 -19.02 6.68
C CYS A 188 -5.32 -19.43 5.26
N LEU A 189 -6.27 -19.99 4.49
CA LEU A 189 -6.04 -20.35 3.09
C LEU A 189 -5.68 -19.11 2.25
N ALA A 190 -6.42 -18.02 2.42
CA ALA A 190 -6.15 -16.77 1.69
C ALA A 190 -4.79 -16.17 2.08
N HIS A 191 -4.38 -16.25 3.36
CA HIS A 191 -3.05 -15.84 3.79
C HIS A 191 -1.95 -16.69 3.16
N ALA A 192 -2.10 -18.02 3.13
CA ALA A 192 -1.13 -18.92 2.53
C ALA A 192 -0.91 -18.60 1.03
N VAL A 193 -2.00 -18.44 0.28
CA VAL A 193 -1.92 -18.08 -1.15
C VAL A 193 -1.31 -16.68 -1.33
N ALA A 194 -1.70 -15.71 -0.51
CA ALA A 194 -1.20 -14.34 -0.63
C ALA A 194 0.30 -14.25 -0.31
N ILE A 195 0.78 -14.98 0.69
CA ILE A 195 2.21 -15.05 1.04
C ILE A 195 2.99 -15.68 -0.13
N ALA A 196 2.50 -16.78 -0.70
CA ALA A 196 3.14 -17.43 -1.85
C ALA A 196 3.22 -16.48 -3.06
N CYS A 197 2.12 -15.81 -3.41
CA CYS A 197 2.10 -14.87 -4.53
C CYS A 197 3.04 -13.67 -4.33
N LEU A 198 3.11 -13.11 -3.11
CA LEU A 198 4.00 -11.99 -2.80
C LEU A 198 5.47 -12.42 -2.75
N TYR A 199 5.75 -13.65 -2.32
CA TYR A 199 7.10 -14.23 -2.39
C TYR A 199 7.57 -14.34 -3.85
N ILE A 200 6.76 -14.92 -4.71
CA ILE A 200 7.02 -15.07 -6.17
C ILE A 200 7.15 -13.71 -6.86
N ASN A 201 6.38 -12.71 -6.44
CA ASN A 201 6.52 -11.36 -6.97
C ASN A 201 7.90 -10.73 -6.68
N GLY A 202 8.58 -11.15 -5.61
CA GLY A 202 9.95 -10.74 -5.28
C GLY A 202 10.07 -9.33 -4.67
N ALA A 203 8.97 -8.68 -4.33
CA ALA A 203 8.99 -7.37 -3.66
C ALA A 203 9.13 -7.55 -2.14
N ARG A 204 10.37 -7.49 -1.64
CA ARG A 204 10.73 -7.73 -0.23
C ARG A 204 9.85 -6.98 0.77
N SER A 205 9.67 -5.68 0.55
CA SER A 205 8.92 -4.82 1.47
C SER A 205 7.44 -5.15 1.51
N GLU A 206 6.81 -5.44 0.38
CA GLU A 206 5.40 -5.81 0.30
C GLU A 206 5.15 -7.22 0.87
N PHE A 207 6.10 -8.13 0.69
CA PHE A 207 6.08 -9.45 1.31
C PHE A 207 6.13 -9.33 2.84
N VAL A 208 7.10 -8.60 3.38
CA VAL A 208 7.24 -8.35 4.83
C VAL A 208 6.02 -7.59 5.36
N ALA A 209 5.55 -6.59 4.63
CA ALA A 209 4.34 -5.84 4.97
C ALA A 209 3.13 -6.75 5.16
N TYR A 210 2.92 -7.66 4.22
CA TYR A 210 1.79 -8.56 4.29
C TYR A 210 1.93 -9.60 5.41
N ALA A 211 3.12 -10.13 5.62
CA ALA A 211 3.39 -11.07 6.72
C ALA A 211 3.12 -10.41 8.09
N LEU A 212 3.61 -9.19 8.29
CA LEU A 212 3.34 -8.41 9.51
C LEU A 212 1.85 -8.07 9.65
N PHE A 213 1.19 -7.67 8.55
CA PHE A 213 -0.25 -7.43 8.56
C PHE A 213 -1.02 -8.69 8.99
N ALA A 214 -0.73 -9.83 8.40
CA ALA A 214 -1.37 -11.10 8.73
C ALA A 214 -1.20 -11.44 10.21
N ALA A 215 0.02 -11.30 10.73
CA ALA A 215 0.34 -11.56 12.13
C ALA A 215 -0.46 -10.63 13.08
N ILE A 216 -0.40 -9.33 12.87
CA ILE A 216 -1.08 -8.34 13.71
C ILE A 216 -2.61 -8.51 13.61
N TYR A 217 -3.13 -8.62 12.39
CA TYR A 217 -4.56 -8.72 12.15
C TYR A 217 -5.17 -9.99 12.79
N GLU A 218 -4.56 -11.15 12.58
CA GLU A 218 -5.06 -12.40 13.13
C GLU A 218 -4.90 -12.45 14.65
N PHE A 219 -3.81 -11.93 15.21
CA PHE A 219 -3.65 -11.81 16.66
C PHE A 219 -4.72 -10.94 17.29
N LEU A 220 -5.06 -9.79 16.69
CA LEU A 220 -6.04 -8.86 17.24
C LEU A 220 -7.49 -9.31 17.00
N SER A 221 -7.78 -9.93 15.84
CA SER A 221 -9.13 -10.38 15.48
C SER A 221 -9.53 -11.71 16.10
N SER A 222 -8.57 -12.51 16.56
CA SER A 222 -8.84 -13.83 17.17
C SER A 222 -9.29 -13.71 18.63
N LYS A 223 -10.30 -14.47 18.99
CA LYS A 223 -10.72 -14.64 20.40
C LYS A 223 -9.66 -15.39 21.21
N ASN A 224 -9.07 -16.40 20.61
CA ASN A 224 -7.97 -17.17 21.22
C ASN A 224 -6.64 -16.67 20.63
N LYS A 225 -5.94 -15.82 21.38
CA LYS A 225 -4.67 -15.19 20.95
C LYS A 225 -3.54 -16.20 20.68
N GLY A 226 -3.57 -17.34 21.33
CA GLY A 226 -2.56 -18.39 21.14
C GLY A 226 -2.65 -19.07 19.78
N LEU A 227 -3.84 -19.21 19.21
CA LEU A 227 -4.05 -19.95 17.97
C LEU A 227 -3.33 -19.34 16.76
N PRO A 228 -3.44 -18.02 16.47
CA PRO A 228 -2.69 -17.44 15.35
C PRO A 228 -1.18 -17.46 15.57
N ILE A 229 -0.69 -17.28 16.80
CA ILE A 229 0.74 -17.38 17.10
C ILE A 229 1.23 -18.81 16.81
N PHE A 230 0.51 -19.82 17.28
CA PHE A 230 0.85 -21.22 17.03
C PHE A 230 0.82 -21.57 15.54
N ALA A 231 -0.19 -21.08 14.80
CA ALA A 231 -0.27 -21.27 13.35
C ALA A 231 0.92 -20.63 12.62
N LEU A 232 1.33 -19.42 13.01
CA LEU A 232 2.50 -18.75 12.44
C LEU A 232 3.80 -19.49 12.74
N ILE A 233 3.96 -20.02 13.96
CA ILE A 233 5.13 -20.84 14.34
C ILE A 233 5.19 -22.12 13.49
N ILE A 234 4.07 -22.81 13.30
CA ILE A 234 4.00 -24.02 12.48
C ILE A 234 4.34 -23.69 11.01
N ILE A 235 3.80 -22.62 10.46
CA ILE A 235 4.09 -22.19 9.09
C ILE A 235 5.58 -21.87 8.94
N ALA A 236 6.16 -21.11 9.87
CA ALA A 236 7.57 -20.77 9.85
C ALA A 236 8.46 -22.00 9.99
N ALA A 237 8.18 -22.87 10.96
CA ALA A 237 8.92 -24.11 11.18
C ALA A 237 8.80 -25.07 9.99
N GLY A 238 7.60 -25.23 9.44
CA GLY A 238 7.36 -26.04 8.25
C GLY A 238 8.10 -25.50 7.02
N SER A 239 8.12 -24.19 6.85
CA SER A 239 8.88 -23.55 5.75
C SER A 239 10.38 -23.78 5.89
N VAL A 240 10.94 -23.60 7.08
CA VAL A 240 12.36 -23.88 7.37
C VAL A 240 12.67 -25.36 7.15
N ALA A 241 11.83 -26.26 7.63
CA ALA A 241 12.04 -27.71 7.49
C ALA A 241 11.98 -28.16 6.00
N THR A 242 11.05 -27.63 5.21
CA THR A 242 10.96 -27.96 3.76
C THR A 242 12.18 -27.45 2.98
N VAL A 243 12.68 -26.29 3.32
CA VAL A 243 13.90 -25.74 2.71
C VAL A 243 15.14 -26.52 3.13
N SER A 244 15.31 -26.78 4.42
CA SER A 244 16.48 -27.48 4.94
C SER A 244 16.53 -28.95 4.52
N SER A 245 15.40 -29.57 4.23
CA SER A 245 15.35 -30.95 3.70
C SER A 245 15.64 -31.06 2.20
N GLY A 246 15.83 -29.96 1.48
CA GLY A 246 16.02 -29.96 0.03
C GLY A 246 14.80 -30.38 -0.78
N LEU A 247 13.63 -30.54 -0.13
CA LEU A 247 12.36 -30.89 -0.81
C LEU A 247 11.85 -29.76 -1.70
N VAL A 248 12.24 -28.54 -1.41
CA VAL A 248 11.94 -27.35 -2.23
C VAL A 248 13.23 -26.55 -2.38
N GLU A 249 13.74 -26.53 -3.61
CA GLU A 249 14.73 -25.53 -3.98
C GLU A 249 14.05 -24.16 -3.94
N ILE A 250 14.50 -23.29 -3.04
CA ILE A 250 14.02 -21.91 -3.07
C ILE A 250 14.57 -21.30 -4.34
N PRO A 251 13.73 -20.90 -5.31
CA PRO A 251 14.21 -20.15 -6.45
C PRO A 251 15.01 -18.94 -5.95
N ASP A 252 16.12 -18.64 -6.62
CA ASP A 252 16.96 -17.48 -6.26
C ASP A 252 16.10 -16.21 -6.31
N SER A 253 15.44 -15.90 -5.18
CA SER A 253 14.48 -14.83 -5.08
C SER A 253 15.07 -13.68 -4.28
N ARG A 254 14.71 -12.45 -4.68
CA ARG A 254 15.11 -11.25 -3.93
C ARG A 254 14.63 -11.28 -2.48
N VAL A 255 13.58 -12.04 -2.17
CA VAL A 255 13.07 -12.21 -0.80
C VAL A 255 14.00 -13.11 0.01
N ALA A 256 14.61 -14.13 -0.59
CA ALA A 256 15.59 -14.99 0.10
C ALA A 256 16.81 -14.20 0.57
N ASN A 257 17.22 -13.16 -0.16
CA ASN A 257 18.34 -12.27 0.24
C ASN A 257 18.02 -11.43 1.50
N LEU A 258 16.80 -11.45 2.04
CA LEU A 258 16.52 -10.89 3.37
C LEU A 258 17.22 -11.65 4.49
N LEU A 259 17.63 -12.91 4.25
CA LEU A 259 18.36 -13.72 5.20
C LEU A 259 19.86 -13.40 5.22
N ASP A 260 20.38 -12.71 4.20
CA ASP A 260 21.79 -12.31 4.08
C ASP A 260 21.91 -10.83 3.68
N LEU A 261 21.57 -9.96 4.62
CA LEU A 261 21.61 -8.50 4.41
C LEU A 261 23.05 -7.95 4.33
N GLN A 262 24.06 -8.69 4.85
CA GLN A 262 25.44 -8.22 4.87
C GLN A 262 26.08 -8.25 3.47
N HIS A 263 25.68 -9.19 2.63
CA HIS A 263 26.16 -9.30 1.25
C HIS A 263 25.20 -8.68 0.21
N ASP A 264 24.12 -8.02 0.67
CA ASP A 264 23.17 -7.37 -0.23
C ASP A 264 23.66 -5.96 -0.64
N ASN A 265 24.18 -5.84 -1.87
CA ASN A 265 24.63 -4.56 -2.44
C ASN A 265 23.56 -3.46 -2.34
N SER A 266 22.28 -3.82 -2.46
CA SER A 266 21.16 -2.87 -2.34
C SER A 266 21.00 -2.33 -0.91
N SER A 267 21.33 -3.09 0.12
CA SER A 267 21.32 -2.67 1.52
C SER A 267 22.47 -1.69 1.79
N ASN A 268 23.66 -2.02 1.32
CA ASN A 268 24.87 -1.20 1.48
C ASN A 268 24.70 0.16 0.79
N GLU A 269 24.15 0.17 -0.43
CA GLU A 269 23.89 1.39 -1.18
C GLU A 269 22.86 2.30 -0.48
N ARG A 270 21.80 1.73 0.07
CA ARG A 270 20.81 2.49 0.85
C ARG A 270 21.40 3.09 2.11
N SER A 271 22.33 2.40 2.77
CA SER A 271 23.03 2.91 3.95
C SER A 271 23.93 4.08 3.59
N ARG A 272 24.64 4.02 2.44
CA ARG A 272 25.45 5.12 1.90
C ARG A 272 24.56 6.34 1.63
N ILE A 273 23.50 6.17 0.85
CA ILE A 273 22.55 7.25 0.51
C ILE A 273 21.92 7.86 1.76
N ALA A 274 21.59 7.06 2.77
CA ALA A 274 21.03 7.55 4.01
C ALA A 274 22.02 8.40 4.81
N SER A 275 23.31 8.02 4.87
CA SER A 275 24.34 8.78 5.57
C SER A 275 24.65 10.11 4.87
N GLU A 276 24.76 10.10 3.54
CA GLU A 276 24.97 11.31 2.74
C GLU A 276 23.76 12.25 2.84
N GLY A 277 22.54 11.67 2.81
CA GLY A 277 21.31 12.43 2.96
C GLY A 277 21.16 13.08 4.33
N LEU A 278 21.62 12.42 5.43
CA LEU A 278 21.64 13.02 6.75
C LEU A 278 22.53 14.26 6.80
N ASN A 279 23.72 14.22 6.19
CA ASN A 279 24.61 15.39 6.12
C ASN A 279 23.90 16.57 5.42
N LYS A 280 23.26 16.33 4.30
CA LYS A 280 22.50 17.36 3.58
C LYS A 280 21.29 17.88 4.35
N ILE A 281 20.61 17.03 5.14
CA ILE A 281 19.55 17.47 6.07
C ILE A 281 20.12 18.45 7.10
N MET A 282 21.31 18.17 7.65
CA MET A 282 21.96 19.04 8.63
C MET A 282 22.40 20.38 8.05
N GLU A 283 22.70 20.46 6.75
CA GLU A 283 23.00 21.72 6.04
C GLU A 283 21.76 22.61 5.89
N SER A 284 20.56 22.02 5.73
CA SER A 284 19.29 22.77 5.56
C SER A 284 18.14 22.12 6.34
N PRO A 285 18.19 22.10 7.68
CA PRO A 285 17.27 21.27 8.48
C PRO A 285 15.84 21.81 8.48
N ILE A 286 15.60 23.10 8.33
CA ILE A 286 14.27 23.71 8.41
C ILE A 286 13.55 23.63 7.08
N LEU A 287 14.20 24.03 5.99
CA LEU A 287 13.57 24.13 4.66
C LEU A 287 13.76 22.87 3.82
N GLY A 288 14.74 22.03 4.16
CA GLY A 288 15.10 20.86 3.37
C GLY A 288 15.94 21.21 2.13
N SER A 289 16.17 20.20 1.31
CA SER A 289 16.95 20.30 0.06
C SER A 289 16.18 19.62 -1.10
N TYR A 290 14.96 20.09 -1.35
CA TYR A 290 14.03 19.47 -2.29
C TYR A 290 14.70 19.08 -3.60
N GLY A 291 14.62 17.79 -3.94
CA GLY A 291 15.05 17.25 -5.23
C GLY A 291 16.54 17.32 -5.54
N LYS A 292 17.40 17.73 -4.62
CA LYS A 292 18.86 17.87 -4.84
C LYS A 292 19.57 16.50 -4.75
N TYR A 293 19.09 15.51 -5.49
CA TYR A 293 19.68 14.18 -5.64
C TYR A 293 19.54 13.66 -7.07
N GLU A 294 20.43 12.77 -7.48
CA GLU A 294 20.35 12.13 -8.77
C GLU A 294 19.20 11.13 -8.85
N LYS A 295 18.82 10.76 -10.08
CA LYS A 295 17.73 9.82 -10.32
C LYS A 295 18.03 8.46 -9.67
N GLY A 296 17.22 8.09 -8.66
CA GLY A 296 17.37 6.85 -7.90
C GLY A 296 18.15 6.99 -6.59
N GLU A 297 18.85 8.11 -6.35
CA GLU A 297 19.64 8.37 -5.15
C GLU A 297 18.87 9.15 -4.08
N TYR A 298 17.64 8.78 -3.82
CA TYR A 298 16.82 9.36 -2.74
C TYR A 298 16.87 8.51 -1.47
N ILE A 299 16.71 9.13 -0.32
CA ILE A 299 16.66 8.42 0.97
C ILE A 299 15.46 7.47 1.00
N HIS A 300 15.72 6.19 1.26
CA HIS A 300 14.71 5.12 1.23
C HIS A 300 14.02 4.90 2.59
N ASN A 301 13.79 5.94 3.37
CA ASN A 301 13.02 5.88 4.62
C ASN A 301 12.31 7.22 4.88
N ILE A 302 11.69 7.37 6.06
CA ILE A 302 10.92 8.55 6.44
C ILE A 302 11.74 9.87 6.45
N LEU A 303 13.07 9.79 6.55
CA LEU A 303 13.96 10.94 6.47
C LEU A 303 13.92 11.60 5.08
N SER A 304 13.44 10.90 4.05
CA SER A 304 13.16 11.49 2.75
C SER A 304 12.19 12.66 2.82
N ALA A 305 11.22 12.61 3.75
CA ALA A 305 10.33 13.75 3.98
C ALA A 305 11.07 14.94 4.62
N TRP A 306 12.05 14.69 5.50
CA TRP A 306 12.87 15.75 6.06
C TRP A 306 13.79 16.36 5.00
N TYR A 307 14.41 15.50 4.19
CA TYR A 307 15.28 15.92 3.11
C TYR A 307 14.54 16.82 2.11
N ASP A 308 13.38 16.37 1.60
CA ASP A 308 12.66 17.10 0.55
C ASP A 308 11.80 18.24 1.08
N LEU A 309 11.16 18.08 2.23
CA LEU A 309 10.12 18.98 2.73
C LEU A 309 10.56 19.77 3.98
N GLY A 310 11.80 19.56 4.44
CA GLY A 310 12.30 20.14 5.66
C GLY A 310 11.63 19.60 6.93
N LEU A 311 11.98 20.22 8.06
CA LEU A 311 11.46 19.82 9.39
C LEU A 311 9.94 19.80 9.46
N PHE A 312 9.28 20.79 8.86
CA PHE A 312 7.81 20.88 8.90
C PHE A 312 7.15 19.72 8.15
N GLY A 313 7.64 19.35 6.97
CA GLY A 313 7.13 18.21 6.21
C GLY A 313 7.38 16.89 6.93
N PHE A 314 8.55 16.74 7.54
CA PHE A 314 8.88 15.56 8.35
C PHE A 314 7.94 15.40 9.56
N LEU A 315 7.76 16.46 10.35
CA LEU A 315 6.83 16.43 11.49
C LEU A 315 5.39 16.17 11.04
N PHE A 316 4.99 16.71 9.89
CA PHE A 316 3.66 16.48 9.34
C PHE A 316 3.44 14.99 9.02
N ILE A 317 4.39 14.36 8.32
CA ILE A 317 4.32 12.91 8.02
C ILE A 317 4.33 12.07 9.30
N LEU A 318 5.14 12.42 10.29
CA LEU A 318 5.14 11.73 11.58
C LEU A 318 3.76 11.80 12.25
N ILE A 319 3.18 12.98 12.34
CA ILE A 319 1.88 13.18 12.99
C ILE A 319 0.78 12.40 12.28
N ILE A 320 0.65 12.52 10.96
CA ILE A 320 -0.40 11.82 10.21
C ILE A 320 -0.24 10.31 10.22
N SER A 321 0.98 9.80 10.37
CA SER A 321 1.25 8.36 10.44
C SER A 321 1.02 7.80 11.85
N ILE A 322 1.55 8.48 12.87
CA ILE A 322 1.61 7.96 14.24
C ILE A 322 0.31 8.21 15.00
N ALA A 323 -0.28 9.41 14.90
CA ALA A 323 -1.46 9.75 15.71
C ALA A 323 -2.65 8.79 15.51
N PRO A 324 -3.03 8.40 14.26
CA PRO A 324 -4.09 7.41 14.04
C PRO A 324 -3.76 6.03 14.60
N ALA A 325 -2.48 5.60 14.49
CA ALA A 325 -2.04 4.31 15.01
C ALA A 325 -2.09 4.28 16.54
N VAL A 326 -1.61 5.34 17.19
CA VAL A 326 -1.66 5.49 18.66
C VAL A 326 -3.11 5.51 19.16
N GLU A 327 -3.99 6.26 18.52
CA GLU A 327 -5.41 6.31 18.91
C GLU A 327 -6.07 4.93 18.83
N LEU A 328 -5.89 4.20 17.72
CA LEU A 328 -6.42 2.83 17.59
C LEU A 328 -5.75 1.87 18.58
N GLY A 329 -4.44 1.97 18.76
CA GLY A 329 -3.69 1.15 19.71
C GLY A 329 -4.17 1.34 21.16
N ILE A 330 -4.39 2.56 21.59
CA ILE A 330 -4.95 2.88 22.92
C ILE A 330 -6.36 2.27 23.05
N ASN A 331 -7.23 2.40 22.04
CA ASN A 331 -8.57 1.83 22.07
C ASN A 331 -8.54 0.31 22.19
N ILE A 332 -7.62 -0.36 21.49
CA ILE A 332 -7.41 -1.81 21.56
C ILE A 332 -6.88 -2.20 22.96
N ALA A 333 -5.89 -1.47 23.49
CA ALA A 333 -5.31 -1.74 24.80
C ALA A 333 -6.31 -1.56 25.95
N LEU A 334 -7.23 -0.59 25.83
CA LEU A 334 -8.33 -0.36 26.78
C LEU A 334 -9.48 -1.34 26.65
N GLY A 335 -9.38 -2.35 25.79
CA GLY A 335 -10.41 -3.37 25.59
C GLY A 335 -11.73 -2.83 25.01
N ARG A 336 -11.71 -1.65 24.38
CA ARG A 336 -12.91 -1.12 23.71
C ARG A 336 -13.27 -2.02 22.53
N ALA A 337 -14.59 -2.23 22.33
CA ALA A 337 -15.05 -3.06 21.20
C ALA A 337 -14.52 -2.53 19.86
N GLN A 338 -13.81 -3.38 19.13
CA GLN A 338 -13.22 -3.06 17.84
C GLN A 338 -13.95 -3.78 16.73
N THR A 339 -14.16 -3.07 15.64
CA THR A 339 -14.61 -3.67 14.39
C THR A 339 -13.42 -4.28 13.63
N ASN A 340 -13.68 -5.27 12.77
CA ASN A 340 -12.64 -5.80 11.89
C ASN A 340 -11.96 -4.71 11.02
N ARG A 341 -12.66 -3.59 10.75
CA ARG A 341 -12.12 -2.45 10.02
C ARG A 341 -11.10 -1.68 10.84
N GLU A 342 -11.39 -1.43 12.11
CA GLU A 342 -10.46 -0.74 13.01
C GLU A 342 -9.21 -1.58 13.25
N ILE A 343 -9.36 -2.90 13.43
CA ILE A 343 -8.24 -3.83 13.53
C ILE A 343 -7.42 -3.82 12.25
N SER A 344 -8.06 -3.87 11.07
CA SER A 344 -7.37 -3.81 9.78
C SER A 344 -6.66 -2.47 9.57
N ALA A 345 -7.32 -1.34 9.91
CA ALA A 345 -6.73 -0.01 9.83
C ALA A 345 -5.51 0.12 10.74
N PHE A 346 -5.58 -0.36 11.99
CA PHE A 346 -4.45 -0.40 12.90
C PHE A 346 -3.30 -1.25 12.35
N SER A 347 -3.61 -2.47 11.87
CA SER A 347 -2.60 -3.40 11.36
C SER A 347 -1.84 -2.80 10.17
N ILE A 348 -2.55 -2.20 9.21
CA ILE A 348 -1.91 -1.55 8.05
C ILE A 348 -1.15 -0.29 8.44
N LEU A 349 -1.66 0.53 9.37
CA LEU A 349 -0.93 1.70 9.88
C LEU A 349 0.37 1.29 10.56
N ALA A 350 0.33 0.31 11.46
CA ALA A 350 1.51 -0.20 12.15
C ALA A 350 2.57 -0.70 11.15
N VAL A 351 2.14 -1.51 10.17
CA VAL A 351 3.02 -2.00 9.09
C VAL A 351 3.59 -0.86 8.27
N THR A 352 2.75 0.12 7.91
CA THR A 352 3.19 1.29 7.12
C THR A 352 4.25 2.10 7.85
N ILE A 353 4.09 2.31 9.16
CA ILE A 353 5.09 3.01 9.99
C ILE A 353 6.42 2.24 9.98
N VAL A 354 6.38 0.92 10.18
CA VAL A 354 7.60 0.09 10.12
C VAL A 354 8.29 0.23 8.76
N LEU A 355 7.53 0.15 7.65
CA LEU A 355 8.12 0.27 6.32
C LEU A 355 8.68 1.68 6.03
N LEU A 356 8.03 2.72 6.50
CA LEU A 356 8.54 4.10 6.38
C LEU A 356 9.83 4.29 7.17
N LEU A 357 9.97 3.64 8.32
CA LEU A 357 11.19 3.71 9.12
C LEU A 357 12.35 2.94 8.48
N VAL A 358 12.07 1.78 7.86
CA VAL A 358 13.12 0.85 7.40
C VAL A 358 13.52 1.04 5.95
N GLY A 359 12.55 1.35 5.04
CA GLY A 359 12.94 1.27 3.63
C GLY A 359 11.94 1.78 2.61
N LYS A 360 10.99 2.67 2.98
CA LYS A 360 10.05 3.26 2.02
C LYS A 360 10.07 4.78 2.06
N TYR A 361 10.08 5.36 0.89
CA TYR A 361 9.97 6.80 0.68
C TYR A 361 8.62 7.33 1.19
N PHE A 362 8.56 8.58 1.63
CA PHE A 362 7.37 9.14 2.32
C PHE A 362 6.10 9.18 1.47
N THR A 363 6.20 9.12 0.12
CA THR A 363 5.02 9.02 -0.77
C THR A 363 4.55 7.57 -1.00
N TYR A 364 5.03 6.62 -0.21
CA TYR A 364 4.65 5.22 -0.36
C TYR A 364 3.14 5.02 -0.20
N LEU A 365 2.50 4.46 -1.24
CA LEU A 365 1.05 4.42 -1.38
C LEU A 365 0.30 3.60 -0.32
N LEU A 366 1.00 2.80 0.50
CA LEU A 366 0.39 2.13 1.63
C LEU A 366 -0.03 3.12 2.73
N LEU A 367 0.66 4.27 2.87
CA LEU A 367 0.27 5.31 3.82
C LEU A 367 -1.10 5.91 3.51
N PRO A 368 -1.37 6.46 2.31
CA PRO A 368 -2.71 6.95 1.98
C PRO A 368 -3.77 5.87 2.04
N ALA A 369 -3.46 4.62 1.69
CA ALA A 369 -4.39 3.50 1.84
C ALA A 369 -4.77 3.29 3.31
N ALA A 370 -3.79 3.22 4.21
CA ALA A 370 -3.99 3.06 5.65
C ALA A 370 -4.79 4.21 6.26
N LEU A 371 -4.46 5.45 5.89
CA LEU A 371 -5.20 6.65 6.34
C LEU A 371 -6.65 6.67 5.81
N GLY A 372 -6.87 6.23 4.58
CA GLY A 372 -8.21 6.06 4.01
C GLY A 372 -9.05 5.04 4.78
N LEU A 373 -8.46 3.89 5.13
CA LEU A 373 -9.10 2.88 5.98
C LEU A 373 -9.45 3.46 7.36
N TYR A 374 -8.48 4.11 8.01
CA TYR A 374 -8.68 4.74 9.31
C TYR A 374 -9.81 5.77 9.25
N SER A 375 -9.79 6.69 8.28
CA SER A 375 -10.85 7.68 8.12
C SER A 375 -12.23 7.04 7.92
N SER A 376 -12.29 5.95 7.14
CA SER A 376 -13.52 5.17 6.94
C SER A 376 -14.05 4.55 8.25
N SER A 377 -13.15 4.08 9.12
CA SER A 377 -13.55 3.45 10.39
C SER A 377 -14.15 4.45 11.39
N LYS A 378 -13.77 5.73 11.30
CA LYS A 378 -14.30 6.82 12.17
C LYS A 378 -15.69 7.33 11.76
N LEU A 379 -16.10 7.08 10.53
CA LEU A 379 -17.42 7.45 10.07
C LEU A 379 -18.45 6.49 10.68
N LYS A 380 -18.99 6.82 11.88
CA LYS A 380 -20.11 6.09 12.45
C LYS A 380 -21.25 6.09 11.43
N ILE A 381 -21.57 4.93 10.88
CA ILE A 381 -22.81 4.74 10.16
C ILE A 381 -23.90 4.88 11.22
N LYS A 382 -24.62 5.99 11.23
CA LYS A 382 -25.89 6.01 11.92
C LYS A 382 -26.78 5.03 11.19
N ASP A 383 -26.97 3.85 11.78
CA ASP A 383 -28.01 2.92 11.37
C ASP A 383 -29.32 3.70 11.38
N SER A 384 -29.86 3.96 10.20
CA SER A 384 -31.18 4.53 9.98
C SER A 384 -32.12 3.43 9.54
#